data_f8bf68560e3bce44eac04bf5d6759111
#
_entry.id   f8bf68560e3bce44eac04bf5d6759111
#
_cell.length_a   1.000
_cell.length_b   1.000
_cell.length_c   1.000
_cell.angle_alpha   90.00
_cell.angle_beta   90.00
_cell.angle_gamma   90.00
#
_symmetry.space_group_name_H-M   'P 1'
#
loop_
_entity.id
_entity.type
_entity.pdbx_description
1 polymer ?
#
loop_
_entity_poly.entity_id
_entity_poly.type
_entity_poly.pdbx_seq_one_letter_code
_entity_poly.pdbx_strand_id
1 'polypeptide(L)'
;MPAPDLPGLITADQIRVTAAHIADWQLPSGMIPWFPGGHADPWNHIEAAMALAIGEHRAEAEAAYQWLVDCQRPDGSWHQYYLEHEIEQDKLDANVIAYIATGVWHHFLLYRDQGFIESMWPVVDKAIHFVLDLQQPRGEILWARHPDGTPWSFALLTGSSSIAHSLRC
;
A
#
# COMPACT_ATOMS: atom_id res chain seq x y z
N MET A 1 -6.42 -14.81 -12.22
CA MET A 1 -7.68 -15.45 -11.76
C MET A 1 -8.83 -14.57 -12.25
N PRO A 2 -9.94 -15.08 -12.80
CA PRO A 2 -11.03 -14.23 -13.25
C PRO A 2 -11.64 -13.46 -12.08
N ALA A 3 -12.18 -12.26 -12.37
CA ALA A 3 -12.87 -11.46 -11.37
C ALA A 3 -14.03 -12.26 -10.74
N PRO A 4 -14.20 -12.22 -9.41
CA PRO A 4 -15.23 -12.99 -8.73
C PRO A 4 -16.64 -12.47 -9.07
N ASP A 5 -17.59 -13.38 -9.07
CA ASP A 5 -19.02 -13.06 -9.18
C ASP A 5 -19.70 -13.49 -7.87
N LEU A 6 -20.29 -12.53 -7.14
CA LEU A 6 -20.98 -12.75 -5.88
C LEU A 6 -22.47 -12.41 -6.07
N PRO A 7 -23.33 -13.40 -6.40
CA PRO A 7 -24.73 -13.18 -6.71
C PRO A 7 -25.46 -12.36 -5.65
N GLY A 8 -26.15 -11.30 -6.06
CA GLY A 8 -26.90 -10.40 -5.17
C GLY A 8 -26.06 -9.36 -4.43
N LEU A 9 -24.73 -9.36 -4.60
CA LEU A 9 -23.81 -8.40 -3.98
C LEU A 9 -23.07 -7.58 -5.04
N ILE A 10 -22.19 -8.22 -5.82
CA ILE A 10 -21.38 -7.57 -6.84
C ILE A 10 -21.09 -8.56 -7.98
N THR A 11 -21.22 -8.11 -9.22
CA THR A 11 -20.89 -8.92 -10.40
C THR A 11 -19.43 -8.74 -10.82
N ALA A 12 -18.89 -9.73 -11.54
CA ALA A 12 -17.55 -9.64 -12.14
C ALA A 12 -17.43 -8.41 -13.06
N ASP A 13 -18.50 -8.05 -13.79
CA ASP A 13 -18.49 -6.88 -14.66
C ASP A 13 -18.45 -5.56 -13.87
N GLN A 14 -19.13 -5.47 -12.73
CA GLN A 14 -19.02 -4.29 -11.86
C GLN A 14 -17.62 -4.13 -11.31
N ILE A 15 -16.95 -5.23 -10.94
CA ILE A 15 -15.55 -5.21 -10.51
C ILE A 15 -14.63 -4.70 -11.62
N ARG A 16 -14.78 -5.23 -12.86
CA ARG A 16 -13.96 -4.79 -14.00
C ARG A 16 -14.19 -3.32 -14.35
N VAL A 17 -15.44 -2.86 -14.34
CA VAL A 17 -15.77 -1.44 -14.59
C VAL A 17 -15.12 -0.54 -13.54
N THR A 18 -15.18 -0.91 -12.26
CA THR A 18 -14.54 -0.15 -11.18
C THR A 18 -13.01 -0.12 -11.35
N ALA A 19 -12.40 -1.26 -11.65
CA ALA A 19 -10.96 -1.35 -11.88
C ALA A 19 -10.53 -0.52 -13.10
N ALA A 20 -11.31 -0.52 -14.19
CA ALA A 20 -11.04 0.32 -15.35
C ALA A 20 -11.06 1.81 -14.99
N HIS A 21 -12.00 2.28 -14.16
CA HIS A 21 -12.00 3.66 -13.68
C HIS A 21 -10.76 3.99 -12.83
N ILE A 22 -10.29 3.08 -12.01
CA ILE A 22 -9.04 3.27 -11.25
C ILE A 22 -7.85 3.37 -12.21
N ALA A 23 -7.79 2.50 -13.23
CA ALA A 23 -6.75 2.53 -14.24
C ALA A 23 -6.75 3.84 -15.05
N ASP A 24 -7.92 4.38 -15.38
CA ASP A 24 -8.05 5.67 -16.08
C ASP A 24 -7.51 6.87 -15.27
N TRP A 25 -7.44 6.75 -13.95
CA TRP A 25 -6.92 7.80 -13.06
C TRP A 25 -5.44 7.61 -12.74
N GLN A 26 -4.88 6.45 -13.03
CA GLN A 26 -3.47 6.18 -12.77
C GLN A 26 -2.58 7.11 -13.62
N LEU A 27 -1.63 7.76 -12.97
CA LEU A 27 -0.66 8.62 -13.63
C LEU A 27 0.41 7.80 -14.38
N PRO A 28 1.09 8.38 -15.37
CA PRO A 28 2.19 7.68 -16.08
C PRO A 28 3.32 7.20 -15.15
N SER A 29 3.48 7.81 -13.99
CA SER A 29 4.41 7.38 -12.94
C SER A 29 4.00 6.07 -12.24
N GLY A 30 2.76 5.62 -12.42
CA GLY A 30 2.16 4.52 -11.67
C GLY A 30 1.37 4.97 -10.42
N MET A 31 1.48 6.25 -10.01
CA MET A 31 0.72 6.80 -8.89
C MET A 31 -0.79 6.74 -9.15
N ILE A 32 -1.56 6.32 -8.15
CA ILE A 32 -3.03 6.33 -8.18
C ILE A 32 -3.52 7.34 -7.16
N PRO A 33 -4.01 8.53 -7.57
CA PRO A 33 -4.55 9.53 -6.65
C PRO A 33 -5.94 9.15 -6.14
N TRP A 34 -6.38 9.74 -5.03
CA TRP A 34 -7.74 9.55 -4.49
C TRP A 34 -8.83 10.04 -5.46
N PHE A 35 -8.51 11.04 -6.25
CA PHE A 35 -9.34 11.61 -7.31
C PHE A 35 -8.43 12.33 -8.31
N PRO A 36 -8.86 12.60 -9.54
CA PRO A 36 -8.05 13.28 -10.54
C PRO A 36 -7.45 14.60 -10.04
N GLY A 37 -6.12 14.71 -10.07
CA GLY A 37 -5.37 15.87 -9.57
C GLY A 37 -5.25 15.96 -8.04
N GLY A 38 -5.73 14.95 -7.31
CA GLY A 38 -5.61 14.84 -5.87
C GLY A 38 -4.33 14.16 -5.40
N HIS A 39 -4.24 13.99 -4.09
CA HIS A 39 -3.12 13.28 -3.48
C HIS A 39 -3.31 11.76 -3.52
N ALA A 40 -2.21 11.04 -3.29
CA ALA A 40 -2.15 9.62 -2.96
C ALA A 40 -1.49 9.43 -1.59
N ASP A 41 -1.87 8.39 -0.87
CA ASP A 41 -1.13 7.82 0.24
C ASP A 41 -0.85 6.34 -0.03
N PRO A 42 0.19 5.75 0.57
CA PRO A 42 0.55 4.37 0.28
C PRO A 42 -0.53 3.34 0.62
N TRP A 43 -1.36 3.59 1.65
CA TRP A 43 -2.44 2.67 2.02
C TRP A 43 -3.51 2.57 0.91
N ASN A 44 -4.18 3.69 0.61
CA ASN A 44 -5.24 3.70 -0.40
C ASN A 44 -4.71 3.37 -1.80
N HIS A 45 -3.46 3.74 -2.08
CA HIS A 45 -2.77 3.38 -3.31
C HIS A 45 -2.60 1.85 -3.45
N ILE A 46 -2.20 1.16 -2.37
CA ILE A 46 -2.10 -0.30 -2.35
C ILE A 46 -3.48 -0.94 -2.50
N GLU A 47 -4.53 -0.42 -1.85
CA GLU A 47 -5.89 -0.93 -2.02
C GLU A 47 -6.39 -0.77 -3.46
N ALA A 48 -6.09 0.36 -4.08
CA ALA A 48 -6.38 0.58 -5.51
C ALA A 48 -5.60 -0.40 -6.40
N ALA A 49 -4.32 -0.67 -6.12
CA ALA A 49 -3.54 -1.68 -6.83
C ALA A 49 -4.12 -3.09 -6.65
N MET A 50 -4.61 -3.43 -5.45
CA MET A 50 -5.32 -4.70 -5.20
C MET A 50 -6.63 -4.79 -6.00
N ALA A 51 -7.38 -3.70 -6.10
CA ALA A 51 -8.60 -3.64 -6.91
C ALA A 51 -8.29 -3.79 -8.40
N LEU A 52 -7.26 -3.13 -8.91
CA LEU A 52 -6.76 -3.30 -10.28
C LEU A 52 -6.41 -4.78 -10.57
N ALA A 53 -5.69 -5.42 -9.65
CA ALA A 53 -5.28 -6.82 -9.79
C ALA A 53 -6.48 -7.77 -9.87
N ILE A 54 -7.53 -7.57 -9.03
CA ILE A 54 -8.77 -8.36 -9.09
C ILE A 54 -9.56 -8.08 -10.37
N GLY A 55 -9.55 -6.82 -10.83
CA GLY A 55 -10.22 -6.39 -12.05
C GLY A 55 -9.49 -6.73 -13.35
N GLU A 56 -8.45 -7.57 -13.28
CA GLU A 56 -7.67 -8.07 -14.42
C GLU A 56 -6.72 -7.02 -15.06
N HIS A 57 -6.46 -5.89 -14.38
CA HIS A 57 -5.50 -4.85 -14.74
C HIS A 57 -4.14 -5.10 -14.08
N ARG A 58 -3.50 -6.22 -14.42
CA ARG A 58 -2.24 -6.65 -13.79
C ARG A 58 -1.09 -5.66 -14.02
N ALA A 59 -0.95 -5.15 -15.23
CA ALA A 59 0.15 -4.24 -15.58
C ALA A 59 0.06 -2.93 -14.80
N GLU A 60 -1.14 -2.38 -14.67
CA GLU A 60 -1.42 -1.17 -13.90
C GLU A 60 -1.21 -1.40 -12.40
N ALA A 61 -1.61 -2.56 -11.89
CA ALA A 61 -1.32 -2.94 -10.49
C ALA A 61 0.19 -3.02 -10.23
N GLU A 62 0.96 -3.65 -11.11
CA GLU A 62 2.43 -3.73 -10.97
C GLU A 62 3.11 -2.37 -11.13
N ALA A 63 2.61 -1.49 -12.02
CA ALA A 63 3.08 -0.11 -12.12
C ALA A 63 2.84 0.68 -10.82
N ALA A 64 1.71 0.44 -10.13
CA ALA A 64 1.43 1.04 -8.83
C ALA A 64 2.46 0.57 -7.76
N TYR A 65 2.81 -0.70 -7.72
CA TYR A 65 3.86 -1.19 -6.82
C TYR A 65 5.24 -0.61 -7.19
N GLN A 66 5.54 -0.45 -8.48
CA GLN A 66 6.80 0.17 -8.89
C GLN A 66 6.90 1.63 -8.43
N TRP A 67 5.80 2.39 -8.47
CA TRP A 67 5.77 3.75 -7.90
C TRP A 67 6.12 3.75 -6.41
N LEU A 68 5.63 2.78 -5.62
CA LEU A 68 6.02 2.64 -4.21
C LEU A 68 7.52 2.33 -4.05
N VAL A 69 8.10 1.48 -4.91
CA VAL A 69 9.54 1.22 -4.93
C VAL A 69 10.32 2.52 -5.13
N ASP A 70 9.91 3.32 -6.13
CA ASP A 70 10.60 4.56 -6.53
C ASP A 70 10.49 5.65 -5.45
N CYS A 71 9.40 5.66 -4.68
CA CYS A 71 9.14 6.63 -3.61
C CYS A 71 9.61 6.18 -2.23
N GLN A 72 10.09 4.92 -2.06
CA GLN A 72 10.54 4.44 -0.77
C GLN A 72 11.76 5.21 -0.26
N ARG A 73 11.67 5.73 0.94
CA ARG A 73 12.78 6.42 1.61
C ARG A 73 13.89 5.43 2.00
N PRO A 74 15.13 5.90 2.21
CA PRO A 74 16.24 5.04 2.61
C PRO A 74 16.01 4.24 3.91
N ASP A 75 15.18 4.79 4.82
CA ASP A 75 14.80 4.17 6.09
C ASP A 75 13.65 3.14 5.95
N GLY A 76 13.15 2.89 4.74
CA GLY A 76 12.07 1.96 4.45
C GLY A 76 10.66 2.54 4.53
N SER A 77 10.53 3.80 4.92
CA SER A 77 9.23 4.48 5.06
C SER A 77 8.76 5.15 3.77
N TRP A 78 7.52 5.66 3.83
CA TRP A 78 6.93 6.61 2.88
C TRP A 78 6.34 7.77 3.64
N HIS A 79 6.24 8.92 2.97
CA HIS A 79 5.47 10.06 3.45
C HIS A 79 3.97 9.76 3.41
N GLN A 80 3.19 10.50 4.20
CA GLN A 80 1.74 10.28 4.32
C GLN A 80 1.01 10.61 3.03
N TYR A 81 1.24 11.81 2.45
CA TYR A 81 0.57 12.24 1.23
C TYR A 81 1.54 12.76 0.18
N TYR A 82 1.31 12.34 -1.05
CA TYR A 82 2.03 12.75 -2.25
C TYR A 82 1.08 13.42 -3.22
N LEU A 83 1.46 14.55 -3.75
CA LEU A 83 0.97 15.06 -5.03
C LEU A 83 1.89 14.58 -6.15
N GLU A 84 1.50 14.79 -7.42
CA GLU A 84 2.26 14.25 -8.56
C GLU A 84 3.76 14.64 -8.54
N HIS A 85 4.08 15.85 -8.05
CA HIS A 85 5.43 16.40 -8.09
C HIS A 85 5.97 16.85 -6.73
N GLU A 86 5.22 16.69 -5.65
CA GLU A 86 5.64 17.15 -4.33
C GLU A 86 5.07 16.28 -3.19
N ILE A 87 5.65 16.42 -2.01
CA ILE A 87 5.15 15.80 -0.78
C ILE A 87 4.20 16.80 -0.13
N GLU A 88 2.93 16.45 -0.01
CA GLU A 88 1.92 17.27 0.64
C GLU A 88 1.96 17.14 2.17
N GLN A 89 2.21 15.91 2.68
CA GLN A 89 2.36 15.66 4.11
C GLN A 89 3.49 14.68 4.37
N ASP A 90 4.47 15.10 5.15
CA ASP A 90 5.72 14.37 5.39
C ASP A 90 5.71 13.42 6.59
N LYS A 91 4.59 13.31 7.33
CA LYS A 91 4.40 12.32 8.41
C LYS A 91 4.70 10.90 7.92
N LEU A 92 5.32 10.08 8.78
CA LEU A 92 5.65 8.69 8.51
C LEU A 92 4.75 7.79 9.38
N ASP A 93 3.62 7.32 8.82
CA ASP A 93 2.59 6.57 9.53
C ASP A 93 2.90 5.06 9.50
N ALA A 94 3.10 4.45 10.67
CA ALA A 94 3.50 3.06 10.79
C ALA A 94 2.50 2.08 10.14
N ASN A 95 1.20 2.34 10.27
CA ASN A 95 0.15 1.52 9.70
C ASN A 95 0.14 1.59 8.17
N VAL A 96 0.25 2.80 7.62
CA VAL A 96 0.33 3.04 6.17
C VAL A 96 1.55 2.34 5.58
N ILE A 97 2.70 2.42 6.28
CA ILE A 97 3.96 1.81 5.84
C ILE A 97 3.91 0.28 5.88
N ALA A 98 3.32 -0.31 6.92
CA ALA A 98 3.22 -1.77 7.04
C ALA A 98 2.36 -2.40 5.93
N TYR A 99 1.43 -1.65 5.35
CA TYR A 99 0.39 -2.19 4.46
C TYR A 99 0.95 -2.72 3.13
N ILE A 100 2.17 -2.36 2.76
CA ILE A 100 2.86 -2.93 1.60
C ILE A 100 2.94 -4.46 1.67
N ALA A 101 3.14 -5.04 2.85
CA ALA A 101 3.18 -6.49 3.03
C ALA A 101 1.84 -7.15 2.67
N THR A 102 0.72 -6.54 3.07
CA THR A 102 -0.63 -6.99 2.72
C THR A 102 -0.86 -6.96 1.20
N GLY A 103 -0.49 -5.87 0.54
CA GLY A 103 -0.64 -5.73 -0.90
C GLY A 103 0.20 -6.73 -1.71
N VAL A 104 1.47 -6.89 -1.35
CA VAL A 104 2.39 -7.84 -2.00
C VAL A 104 1.91 -9.29 -1.79
N TRP A 105 1.44 -9.63 -0.58
CA TRP A 105 0.83 -10.93 -0.31
C TRP A 105 -0.44 -11.17 -1.14
N HIS A 106 -1.32 -10.16 -1.26
CA HIS A 106 -2.51 -10.24 -2.10
C HIS A 106 -2.16 -10.50 -3.58
N HIS A 107 -1.17 -9.81 -4.13
CA HIS A 107 -0.69 -10.04 -5.49
C HIS A 107 -0.22 -11.50 -5.66
N PHE A 108 0.56 -12.02 -4.71
CA PHE A 108 1.00 -13.41 -4.74
C PHE A 108 -0.17 -14.40 -4.68
N LEU A 109 -1.19 -14.14 -3.87
CA LEU A 109 -2.38 -15.02 -3.81
C LEU A 109 -3.09 -15.12 -5.15
N LEU A 110 -3.13 -14.02 -5.92
CA LEU A 110 -3.78 -13.98 -7.24
C LEU A 110 -2.94 -14.64 -8.34
N TYR A 111 -1.67 -14.32 -8.41
CA TYR A 111 -0.83 -14.64 -9.58
C TYR A 111 0.18 -15.75 -9.33
N ARG A 112 0.50 -16.08 -8.07
CA ARG A 112 1.56 -17.05 -7.68
C ARG A 112 2.91 -16.72 -8.32
N ASP A 113 3.16 -15.43 -8.53
CA ASP A 113 4.37 -14.92 -9.17
C ASP A 113 5.50 -14.80 -8.16
N GLN A 114 6.42 -15.78 -8.18
CA GLN A 114 7.59 -15.80 -7.32
C GLN A 114 8.57 -14.67 -7.65
N GLY A 115 8.71 -14.32 -8.94
CA GLY A 115 9.61 -13.25 -9.36
C GLY A 115 9.16 -11.88 -8.84
N PHE A 116 7.84 -11.63 -8.80
CA PHE A 116 7.29 -10.42 -8.19
C PHE A 116 7.60 -10.36 -6.68
N ILE A 117 7.40 -11.46 -5.94
CA ILE A 117 7.76 -11.53 -4.51
C ILE A 117 9.24 -11.23 -4.30
N GLU A 118 10.11 -11.88 -5.06
CA GLU A 118 11.57 -11.69 -4.94
C GLU A 118 11.97 -10.24 -5.20
N SER A 119 11.34 -9.57 -6.18
CA SER A 119 11.60 -8.17 -6.48
C SER A 119 11.10 -7.21 -5.38
N MET A 120 9.95 -7.51 -4.77
CA MET A 120 9.33 -6.67 -3.74
C MET A 120 9.86 -6.93 -2.32
N TRP A 121 10.49 -8.09 -2.09
CA TRP A 121 10.95 -8.46 -0.74
C TRP A 121 11.85 -7.42 -0.07
N PRO A 122 12.85 -6.83 -0.75
CA PRO A 122 13.68 -5.81 -0.13
C PRO A 122 12.90 -4.55 0.30
N VAL A 123 11.81 -4.23 -0.39
CA VAL A 123 10.94 -3.09 -0.10
C VAL A 123 10.09 -3.39 1.13
N VAL A 124 9.47 -4.57 1.17
CA VAL A 124 8.67 -5.05 2.31
C VAL A 124 9.54 -5.15 3.56
N ASP A 125 10.71 -5.79 3.46
CA ASP A 125 11.62 -6.00 4.58
C ASP A 125 12.03 -4.68 5.24
N LYS A 126 12.45 -3.68 4.45
CA LYS A 126 12.77 -2.34 4.97
C LYS A 126 11.57 -1.66 5.64
N ALA A 127 10.39 -1.74 5.03
CA ALA A 127 9.18 -1.14 5.58
C ALA A 127 8.82 -1.77 6.94
N ILE A 128 8.89 -3.09 7.04
CA ILE A 128 8.61 -3.79 8.29
C ILE A 128 9.65 -3.48 9.37
N HIS A 129 10.93 -3.37 9.03
CA HIS A 129 11.95 -2.94 9.98
C HIS A 129 11.67 -1.54 10.53
N PHE A 130 11.31 -0.57 9.67
CA PHE A 130 10.90 0.76 10.12
C PHE A 130 9.74 0.70 11.12
N VAL A 131 8.73 -0.12 10.85
CA VAL A 131 7.55 -0.28 11.71
C VAL A 131 7.92 -0.91 13.06
N LEU A 132 8.76 -1.95 13.05
CA LEU A 132 9.21 -2.63 14.26
C LEU A 132 10.08 -1.74 15.17
N ASP A 133 10.82 -0.78 14.61
CA ASP A 133 11.54 0.24 15.38
C ASP A 133 10.63 1.13 16.22
N LEU A 134 9.34 1.16 15.92
CA LEU A 134 8.31 1.89 16.68
C LEU A 134 7.62 1.03 17.73
N GLN A 135 7.97 -0.26 17.85
CA GLN A 135 7.37 -1.16 18.81
C GLN A 135 7.79 -0.82 20.25
N GLN A 136 6.81 -0.76 21.13
CA GLN A 136 7.03 -0.51 22.55
C GLN A 136 7.16 -1.82 23.32
N PRO A 137 7.71 -1.80 24.56
CA PRO A 137 7.91 -3.01 25.36
C PRO A 137 6.65 -3.82 25.66
N ARG A 138 5.46 -3.23 25.57
CA ARG A 138 4.17 -3.92 25.73
C ARG A 138 3.65 -4.54 24.45
N GLY A 139 4.30 -4.28 23.29
CA GLY A 139 3.96 -4.84 21.99
C GLY A 139 3.19 -3.89 21.07
N GLU A 140 2.63 -2.78 21.58
CA GLU A 140 1.99 -1.77 20.74
C GLU A 140 3.00 -1.07 19.83
N ILE A 141 2.57 -0.67 18.63
CA ILE A 141 3.36 0.11 17.69
C ILE A 141 2.91 1.57 17.79
N LEU A 142 3.85 2.51 17.98
CA LEU A 142 3.54 3.94 17.94
C LEU A 142 3.00 4.32 16.57
N TRP A 143 2.02 5.24 16.54
CA TRP A 143 1.28 5.52 15.30
C TRP A 143 2.16 6.05 14.18
N ALA A 144 3.05 6.99 14.49
CA ALA A 144 3.83 7.67 13.46
C ALA A 144 5.19 8.14 13.99
N ARG A 145 6.04 8.56 13.05
CA ARG A 145 7.30 9.25 13.30
C ARG A 145 7.35 10.53 12.45
N HIS A 146 7.96 11.57 12.95
CA HIS A 146 8.35 12.74 12.15
C HIS A 146 9.56 12.41 11.26
N PRO A 147 9.77 13.12 10.14
CA PRO A 147 10.92 12.90 9.27
C PRO A 147 12.30 13.09 9.95
N ASP A 148 12.34 13.84 11.06
CA ASP A 148 13.54 14.03 11.90
C ASP A 148 13.85 12.82 12.82
N GLY A 149 13.01 11.78 12.78
CA GLY A 149 13.16 10.58 13.57
C GLY A 149 12.39 10.59 14.90
N THR A 150 11.76 11.70 15.30
CA THR A 150 11.00 11.80 16.56
C THR A 150 9.70 11.01 16.48
N PRO A 151 9.49 9.98 17.31
CA PRO A 151 8.24 9.21 17.29
C PRO A 151 7.11 9.99 17.97
N TRP A 152 5.88 9.75 17.52
CA TRP A 152 4.68 10.20 18.21
C TRP A 152 4.50 9.40 19.50
N SER A 153 3.91 10.02 20.54
CA SER A 153 3.89 9.47 21.89
C SER A 153 2.71 8.52 22.18
N PHE A 154 1.97 8.09 21.16
CA PHE A 154 0.80 7.22 21.33
C PHE A 154 0.67 6.20 20.19
N ALA A 155 -0.03 5.10 20.50
CA ALA A 155 -0.43 4.08 19.56
C ALA A 155 -1.96 4.11 19.35
N LEU A 156 -2.41 3.69 18.16
CA LEU A 156 -3.82 3.49 17.86
C LEU A 156 -4.13 1.99 17.81
N LEU A 157 -5.26 1.59 18.40
CA LEU A 157 -5.71 0.19 18.33
C LEU A 157 -5.94 -0.26 16.89
N THR A 158 -6.54 0.59 16.06
CA THR A 158 -6.75 0.33 14.63
C THR A 158 -5.44 0.14 13.91
N GLY A 159 -4.45 1.04 14.11
CA GLY A 159 -3.12 0.93 13.54
C GLY A 159 -2.41 -0.36 13.94
N SER A 160 -2.35 -0.65 15.24
CA SER A 160 -1.71 -1.87 15.75
C SER A 160 -2.40 -3.15 15.24
N SER A 161 -3.73 -3.15 15.10
CA SER A 161 -4.48 -4.29 14.57
C SER A 161 -4.17 -4.55 13.09
N SER A 162 -4.11 -3.50 12.28
CA SER A 162 -3.77 -3.58 10.86
C SER A 162 -2.30 -4.00 10.66
N ILE A 163 -1.37 -3.43 11.44
CA ILE A 163 0.04 -3.83 11.41
C ILE A 163 0.17 -5.32 11.77
N ALA A 164 -0.54 -5.80 12.81
CA ALA A 164 -0.55 -7.21 13.18
C ALA A 164 -1.07 -8.12 12.05
N HIS A 165 -1.97 -7.64 11.19
CA HIS A 165 -2.36 -8.36 9.97
C HIS A 165 -1.23 -8.35 8.94
N SER A 166 -0.66 -7.20 8.64
CA SER A 166 0.45 -7.06 7.66
C SER A 166 1.66 -7.93 8.03
N LEU A 167 1.97 -8.06 9.32
CA LEU A 167 3.05 -8.93 9.81
C LEU A 167 2.81 -10.44 9.64
N ARG A 168 1.58 -10.85 9.31
CA ARG A 168 1.21 -12.26 9.06
C ARG A 168 1.18 -12.61 7.57
N CYS A 169 1.18 -11.60 6.74
CA CYS A 169 1.25 -11.76 5.30
C CYS A 169 2.67 -12.11 4.86
#